data_dfc91a421d98fce05fe123bed02c912d
#
_entry.id   dfc91a421d98fce05fe123bed02c912d
#
_cell.length_a   1.000
_cell.length_b   1.000
_cell.length_c   1.000
_cell.angle_alpha   90.00
_cell.angle_beta   90.00
_cell.angle_gamma   90.00
#
_symmetry.space_group_name_H-M   'P 1'
#
loop_
_entity.id
_entity.type
_entity.pdbx_description
1 polymer ?
#
loop_
_entity_poly.entity_id
_entity_poly.type
_entity_poly.pdbx_seq_one_letter_code
_entity_poly.pdbx_strand_id
1 'polypeptide(L)'
;MLLFISACGQQAQPNDRDSLIHVKNTTNEKIVNKSGQQIARHLAHLASSVPNVNDATVLVVGKYALVGIDVNAKLDPSRVGTVKYSVVESLQKDPYGANAIVIADADLNTRLKAIQKQVEKGKPIQGFMDELAAIVGRVMPEIPSDFLQTKNPRPTRQNDKQLNEGEEQQLENEQQKQSNDHMK
;
A
#
# COMPACT_ATOMS: atom_id res chain seq x y z
N MET A 1 4.13 -74.35 40.27
CA MET A 1 3.11 -73.36 39.94
C MET A 1 3.66 -72.01 40.39
N LEU A 2 4.36 -71.33 39.50
CA LEU A 2 5.02 -70.02 39.76
C LEU A 2 4.22 -68.92 39.13
N LEU A 3 3.69 -68.01 39.95
CA LEU A 3 3.03 -66.80 39.53
C LEU A 3 4.03 -65.64 39.50
N PHE A 4 4.38 -65.15 38.33
CA PHE A 4 5.14 -63.90 38.15
C PHE A 4 4.17 -62.73 38.08
N ILE A 5 4.20 -61.85 39.07
CA ILE A 5 3.51 -60.57 39.06
C ILE A 5 4.48 -59.54 38.52
N SER A 6 4.25 -59.08 37.31
CA SER A 6 5.03 -57.95 36.68
C SER A 6 4.32 -56.65 37.07
N ALA A 7 4.98 -55.86 37.90
CA ALA A 7 4.56 -54.48 38.20
C ALA A 7 5.13 -53.51 37.14
N CYS A 8 4.24 -52.96 36.30
CA CYS A 8 4.59 -51.82 35.43
C CYS A 8 4.58 -50.54 36.27
N GLY A 9 5.75 -49.98 36.50
CA GLY A 9 5.91 -48.61 37.00
C GLY A 9 5.51 -47.59 35.94
N GLN A 10 4.50 -46.82 36.27
CA GLN A 10 3.99 -45.72 35.43
C GLN A 10 4.77 -44.47 35.80
N GLN A 11 5.69 -44.07 34.92
CA GLN A 11 6.47 -42.85 35.03
C GLN A 11 5.57 -41.69 34.62
N ALA A 12 5.17 -40.85 35.56
CA ALA A 12 4.41 -39.62 35.29
C ALA A 12 5.36 -38.61 34.63
N GLN A 13 5.12 -38.34 33.34
CA GLN A 13 5.68 -37.16 32.66
C GLN A 13 4.92 -35.91 33.07
N PRO A 14 5.57 -34.80 33.38
CA PRO A 14 4.88 -33.52 33.54
C PRO A 14 4.40 -33.06 32.17
N ASN A 15 3.08 -33.07 31.97
CA ASN A 15 2.44 -32.44 30.84
C ASN A 15 2.51 -30.91 30.98
N ASP A 16 3.49 -30.30 30.38
CA ASP A 16 3.39 -28.92 29.92
C ASP A 16 2.33 -28.88 28.81
N ARG A 17 1.12 -28.63 29.24
CA ARG A 17 0.02 -28.29 28.32
C ARG A 17 0.18 -26.83 27.97
N ASP A 18 1.07 -26.52 27.04
CA ASP A 18 0.89 -25.41 26.16
C ASP A 18 -0.44 -25.65 25.42
N SER A 19 -1.52 -25.12 25.99
CA SER A 19 -2.79 -25.04 25.31
C SER A 19 -2.65 -24.01 24.19
N LEU A 20 -2.06 -24.44 23.10
CA LEU A 20 -2.19 -23.73 21.81
C LEU A 20 -3.68 -23.71 21.49
N ILE A 21 -4.29 -22.56 21.75
CA ILE A 21 -5.64 -22.28 21.28
C ILE A 21 -5.55 -22.31 19.76
N HIS A 22 -5.89 -23.45 19.19
CA HIS A 22 -6.03 -23.61 17.76
C HIS A 22 -7.26 -22.81 17.33
N VAL A 23 -7.08 -21.53 17.03
CA VAL A 23 -8.13 -20.66 16.46
C VAL A 23 -8.41 -21.16 15.06
N LYS A 24 -9.44 -21.99 14.94
CA LYS A 24 -9.81 -22.73 13.72
C LYS A 24 -10.45 -21.86 12.63
N ASN A 25 -10.42 -20.51 12.77
CA ASN A 25 -11.03 -19.55 11.85
C ASN A 25 -10.15 -18.34 11.52
N THR A 26 -8.84 -18.47 11.59
CA THR A 26 -8.01 -17.61 10.75
C THR A 26 -8.01 -18.24 9.37
N THR A 27 -8.83 -17.73 8.48
CA THR A 27 -8.57 -17.80 7.06
C THR A 27 -7.25 -17.05 6.85
N ASN A 28 -6.13 -17.75 7.03
CA ASN A 28 -4.90 -17.41 6.37
C ASN A 28 -5.20 -17.60 4.88
N GLU A 29 -5.89 -16.63 4.26
CA GLU A 29 -5.73 -16.43 2.84
C GLU A 29 -4.22 -16.25 2.68
N LYS A 30 -3.58 -17.29 2.15
CA LYS A 30 -2.21 -17.20 1.67
C LYS A 30 -2.18 -15.93 0.83
N ILE A 31 -1.52 -14.88 1.34
CA ILE A 31 -1.18 -13.71 0.54
C ILE A 31 -0.24 -14.28 -0.51
N VAL A 32 -0.82 -14.73 -1.61
CA VAL A 32 -0.06 -15.18 -2.77
C VAL A 32 0.65 -13.93 -3.24
N ASN A 33 1.98 -13.95 -3.29
CA ASN A 33 2.80 -12.84 -3.78
C ASN A 33 2.45 -12.58 -5.25
N LYS A 34 1.37 -11.82 -5.46
CA LYS A 34 0.93 -11.39 -6.79
C LYS A 34 1.86 -10.30 -7.29
N SER A 35 2.17 -10.32 -8.58
CA SER A 35 2.86 -9.19 -9.20
C SER A 35 1.99 -7.93 -9.17
N GLY A 36 2.61 -6.75 -9.20
CA GLY A 36 1.86 -5.48 -9.25
C GLY A 36 0.82 -5.44 -10.38
N GLN A 37 1.10 -6.04 -11.54
CA GLN A 37 0.15 -6.14 -12.64
C GLN A 37 -1.02 -7.10 -12.34
N GLN A 38 -0.78 -8.18 -11.62
CA GLN A 38 -1.86 -9.10 -11.20
C GLN A 38 -2.78 -8.44 -10.18
N ILE A 39 -2.18 -7.69 -9.23
CA ILE A 39 -2.93 -6.88 -8.26
C ILE A 39 -3.75 -5.82 -9.00
N ALA A 40 -3.13 -5.08 -9.92
CA ALA A 40 -3.81 -4.04 -10.70
C ALA A 40 -5.03 -4.59 -11.45
N ARG A 41 -4.90 -5.73 -12.15
CA ARG A 41 -6.03 -6.37 -12.84
C ARG A 41 -7.13 -6.83 -11.88
N HIS A 42 -6.76 -7.38 -10.75
CA HIS A 42 -7.71 -7.80 -9.73
C HIS A 42 -8.53 -6.63 -9.18
N LEU A 43 -7.85 -5.55 -8.78
CA LEU A 43 -8.50 -4.35 -8.28
C LEU A 43 -9.33 -3.62 -9.36
N ALA A 44 -8.88 -3.63 -10.62
CA ALA A 44 -9.65 -3.08 -11.73
C ALA A 44 -10.97 -3.84 -11.93
N HIS A 45 -10.95 -5.16 -11.82
CA HIS A 45 -12.17 -5.98 -11.88
C HIS A 45 -13.12 -5.66 -10.72
N LEU A 46 -12.61 -5.55 -9.49
CA LEU A 46 -13.44 -5.17 -8.33
C LEU A 46 -14.06 -3.78 -8.52
N ALA A 47 -13.28 -2.79 -8.95
CA ALA A 47 -13.76 -1.44 -9.17
C ALA A 47 -14.82 -1.36 -10.27
N SER A 48 -14.61 -2.08 -11.39
CA SER A 48 -15.57 -2.11 -12.52
C SER A 48 -16.84 -2.89 -12.20
N SER A 49 -16.84 -3.73 -11.17
CA SER A 49 -18.05 -4.43 -10.71
C SER A 49 -19.02 -3.54 -9.93
N VAL A 50 -18.58 -2.32 -9.56
CA VAL A 50 -19.43 -1.37 -8.84
C VAL A 50 -20.45 -0.74 -9.81
N PRO A 51 -21.73 -0.61 -9.45
CA PRO A 51 -22.75 -0.02 -10.30
C PRO A 51 -22.36 1.40 -10.76
N ASN A 52 -22.64 1.69 -12.05
CA ASN A 52 -22.32 2.95 -12.74
C ASN A 52 -20.83 3.18 -13.04
N VAL A 53 -19.96 2.21 -12.81
CA VAL A 53 -18.59 2.20 -13.31
C VAL A 53 -18.57 1.41 -14.63
N ASN A 54 -18.17 2.07 -15.72
CA ASN A 54 -18.07 1.44 -17.04
C ASN A 54 -16.73 0.71 -17.20
N ASP A 55 -15.66 1.29 -16.66
CA ASP A 55 -14.30 0.77 -16.78
C ASP A 55 -13.44 1.29 -15.61
N ALA A 56 -12.41 0.55 -15.25
CA ALA A 56 -11.46 0.92 -14.23
C ALA A 56 -10.02 0.62 -14.66
N THR A 57 -9.15 1.60 -14.44
CA THR A 57 -7.71 1.52 -14.70
C THR A 57 -6.97 1.54 -13.37
N VAL A 58 -6.08 0.59 -13.13
CA VAL A 58 -5.33 0.54 -11.86
C VAL A 58 -3.84 0.49 -12.12
N LEU A 59 -3.09 1.31 -11.36
CA LEU A 59 -1.65 1.25 -11.24
C LEU A 59 -1.25 1.04 -9.79
N VAL A 60 -0.39 0.06 -9.54
CA VAL A 60 0.14 -0.23 -8.20
C VAL A 60 1.51 0.42 -8.04
N VAL A 61 1.65 1.29 -7.04
CA VAL A 61 2.86 2.04 -6.74
C VAL A 61 3.20 1.86 -5.26
N GLY A 62 4.22 1.04 -4.97
CA GLY A 62 4.53 0.65 -3.60
C GLY A 62 3.33 -0.02 -2.93
N LYS A 63 2.84 0.56 -1.84
CA LYS A 63 1.66 0.08 -1.11
C LYS A 63 0.34 0.73 -1.57
N TYR A 64 0.39 1.67 -2.52
CA TYR A 64 -0.77 2.39 -3.02
C TYR A 64 -1.29 1.80 -4.33
N ALA A 65 -2.60 1.84 -4.52
CA ALA A 65 -3.26 1.56 -5.78
C ALA A 65 -3.96 2.84 -6.28
N LEU A 66 -3.50 3.38 -7.41
CA LEU A 66 -4.17 4.48 -8.09
C LEU A 66 -5.25 3.87 -9.00
N VAL A 67 -6.51 4.20 -8.72
CA VAL A 67 -7.68 3.62 -9.39
C VAL A 67 -8.43 4.72 -10.12
N GLY A 68 -8.26 4.80 -11.43
CA GLY A 68 -9.04 5.66 -12.31
C GLY A 68 -10.34 4.94 -12.70
N ILE A 69 -11.48 5.53 -12.42
CA ILE A 69 -12.79 4.99 -12.83
C ILE A 69 -13.41 5.84 -13.95
N ASP A 70 -13.99 5.15 -14.92
CA ASP A 70 -14.85 5.73 -15.91
C ASP A 70 -16.30 5.51 -15.47
N VAL A 71 -17.02 6.60 -15.19
CA VAL A 71 -18.40 6.55 -14.73
C VAL A 71 -19.37 6.77 -15.91
N ASN A 72 -20.58 6.24 -15.76
CA ASN A 72 -21.61 6.40 -16.78
C ASN A 72 -21.88 7.90 -17.08
N ALA A 73 -21.70 8.31 -18.34
CA ALA A 73 -21.88 9.70 -18.78
C ALA A 73 -23.30 10.27 -18.56
N LYS A 74 -24.29 9.39 -18.37
CA LYS A 74 -25.67 9.78 -18.03
C LYS A 74 -25.90 9.98 -16.53
N LEU A 75 -24.87 9.71 -15.72
CA LEU A 75 -24.95 9.86 -14.28
C LEU A 75 -24.94 11.34 -13.92
N ASP A 76 -25.82 11.75 -13.01
CA ASP A 76 -25.81 13.09 -12.44
C ASP A 76 -24.46 13.36 -11.76
N PRO A 77 -23.79 14.50 -12.03
CA PRO A 77 -22.51 14.84 -11.44
C PRO A 77 -22.48 14.77 -9.90
N SER A 78 -23.61 15.07 -9.24
CA SER A 78 -23.75 14.98 -7.78
C SER A 78 -23.60 13.54 -7.26
N ARG A 79 -23.87 12.53 -8.09
CA ARG A 79 -23.78 11.12 -7.75
C ARG A 79 -22.39 10.51 -7.98
N VAL A 80 -21.51 11.20 -8.69
CA VAL A 80 -20.14 10.72 -8.94
C VAL A 80 -19.39 10.49 -7.63
N GLY A 81 -19.58 11.38 -6.64
CA GLY A 81 -19.03 11.23 -5.31
C GLY A 81 -19.47 9.92 -4.61
N THR A 82 -20.76 9.58 -4.73
CA THR A 82 -21.32 8.34 -4.19
C THR A 82 -20.71 7.10 -4.86
N VAL A 83 -20.53 7.12 -6.18
CA VAL A 83 -19.89 6.03 -6.93
C VAL A 83 -18.43 5.85 -6.48
N LYS A 84 -17.68 6.96 -6.37
CA LYS A 84 -16.31 6.92 -5.83
C LYS A 84 -16.26 6.27 -4.45
N TYR A 85 -17.16 6.68 -3.56
CA TYR A 85 -17.24 6.10 -2.20
C TYR A 85 -17.52 4.60 -2.26
N SER A 86 -18.47 4.16 -3.08
CA SER A 86 -18.80 2.74 -3.24
C SER A 86 -17.62 1.93 -3.78
N VAL A 87 -16.82 2.51 -4.68
CA VAL A 87 -15.59 1.88 -5.18
C VAL A 87 -14.55 1.77 -4.05
N VAL A 88 -14.33 2.83 -3.27
CA VAL A 88 -13.41 2.80 -2.12
C VAL A 88 -13.83 1.71 -1.14
N GLU A 89 -15.10 1.65 -0.76
CA GLU A 89 -15.67 0.63 0.13
C GLU A 89 -15.46 -0.80 -0.40
N SER A 90 -15.65 -1.00 -1.70
CA SER A 90 -15.42 -2.31 -2.34
C SER A 90 -13.94 -2.70 -2.27
N LEU A 91 -13.05 -1.76 -2.53
CA LEU A 91 -11.61 -2.00 -2.55
C LEU A 91 -11.03 -2.19 -1.15
N GLN A 92 -11.52 -1.47 -0.14
CA GLN A 92 -11.05 -1.60 1.25
C GLN A 92 -11.27 -2.99 1.86
N LYS A 93 -12.22 -3.75 1.31
CA LYS A 93 -12.48 -5.15 1.72
C LYS A 93 -11.44 -6.12 1.15
N ASP A 94 -10.65 -5.67 0.17
CA ASP A 94 -9.59 -6.47 -0.44
C ASP A 94 -8.23 -6.13 0.17
N PRO A 95 -7.39 -7.10 0.51
CA PRO A 95 -6.10 -6.87 1.16
C PRO A 95 -5.13 -6.01 0.33
N TYR A 96 -5.28 -5.98 -1.00
CA TYR A 96 -4.48 -5.16 -1.90
C TYR A 96 -5.08 -3.78 -2.16
N GLY A 97 -6.36 -3.58 -1.84
CA GLY A 97 -7.10 -2.35 -2.10
C GLY A 97 -7.16 -1.36 -0.92
N ALA A 98 -6.63 -1.73 0.24
CA ALA A 98 -6.74 -0.92 1.48
C ALA A 98 -6.18 0.50 1.36
N ASN A 99 -5.18 0.73 0.49
CA ASN A 99 -4.59 2.04 0.21
C ASN A 99 -4.94 2.53 -1.22
N ALA A 100 -6.18 2.31 -1.66
CA ALA A 100 -6.63 2.75 -2.97
C ALA A 100 -6.97 4.25 -2.98
N ILE A 101 -6.47 4.95 -4.00
CA ILE A 101 -6.79 6.34 -4.31
C ILE A 101 -7.68 6.33 -5.54
N VAL A 102 -8.97 6.65 -5.38
CA VAL A 102 -9.97 6.57 -6.45
C VAL A 102 -10.13 7.92 -7.15
N ILE A 103 -10.00 7.92 -8.47
CA ILE A 103 -10.01 9.08 -9.37
C ILE A 103 -11.17 8.90 -10.34
N ALA A 104 -12.14 9.83 -10.35
CA ALA A 104 -13.28 9.84 -11.27
C ALA A 104 -13.21 10.99 -12.31
N ASP A 105 -12.09 11.68 -12.36
CA ASP A 105 -11.85 12.74 -13.36
C ASP A 105 -11.44 12.13 -14.69
N ALA A 106 -12.10 12.50 -15.79
CA ALA A 106 -11.90 11.91 -17.11
C ALA A 106 -10.52 12.22 -17.70
N ASP A 107 -9.97 13.42 -17.46
CA ASP A 107 -8.63 13.81 -17.92
C ASP A 107 -7.56 13.02 -17.17
N LEU A 108 -7.65 12.99 -15.84
CA LEU A 108 -6.71 12.23 -15.00
C LEU A 108 -6.76 10.72 -15.31
N ASN A 109 -7.96 10.17 -15.56
CA ASN A 109 -8.12 8.77 -15.94
C ASN A 109 -7.49 8.47 -17.29
N THR A 110 -7.62 9.38 -18.27
CA THR A 110 -6.97 9.24 -19.59
C THR A 110 -5.44 9.22 -19.45
N ARG A 111 -4.88 10.08 -18.62
CA ARG A 111 -3.43 10.10 -18.31
C ARG A 111 -3.00 8.82 -17.62
N LEU A 112 -3.77 8.35 -16.63
CA LEU A 112 -3.50 7.10 -15.93
C LEU A 112 -3.50 5.90 -16.89
N LYS A 113 -4.47 5.83 -17.82
CA LYS A 113 -4.53 4.82 -18.90
C LYS A 113 -3.31 4.86 -19.81
N ALA A 114 -2.82 6.05 -20.14
CA ALA A 114 -1.62 6.21 -20.96
C ALA A 114 -0.38 5.64 -20.26
N ILE A 115 -0.21 5.91 -18.97
CA ILE A 115 0.87 5.35 -18.16
C ILE A 115 0.75 3.83 -18.06
N GLN A 116 -0.46 3.30 -17.77
CA GLN A 116 -0.71 1.85 -17.69
C GLN A 116 -0.24 1.13 -18.97
N LYS A 117 -0.62 1.65 -20.14
CA LYS A 117 -0.20 1.09 -21.43
C LYS A 117 1.32 1.03 -21.62
N GLN A 118 2.06 2.02 -21.05
CA GLN A 118 3.52 2.01 -21.11
C GLN A 118 4.13 0.97 -20.16
N VAL A 119 3.55 0.84 -18.96
CA VAL A 119 3.97 -0.16 -17.97
C VAL A 119 3.69 -1.58 -18.48
N GLU A 120 2.55 -1.79 -19.14
CA GLU A 120 2.22 -3.09 -19.80
C GLU A 120 3.20 -3.45 -20.93
N LYS A 121 3.76 -2.44 -21.61
CA LYS A 121 4.83 -2.60 -22.61
C LYS A 121 6.22 -2.82 -21.99
N GLY A 122 6.30 -2.96 -20.66
CA GLY A 122 7.54 -3.25 -19.94
C GLY A 122 8.32 -2.02 -19.49
N LYS A 123 7.80 -0.79 -19.65
CA LYS A 123 8.46 0.39 -19.10
C LYS A 123 8.31 0.39 -17.56
N PRO A 124 9.40 0.66 -16.82
CA PRO A 124 9.35 0.68 -15.37
C PRO A 124 8.47 1.84 -14.86
N ILE A 125 7.63 1.57 -13.87
CA ILE A 125 6.71 2.56 -13.30
C ILE A 125 7.44 3.77 -12.68
N GLN A 126 8.69 3.58 -12.26
CA GLN A 126 9.55 4.62 -11.71
C GLN A 126 9.76 5.80 -12.68
N GLY A 127 9.71 5.54 -13.99
CA GLY A 127 9.81 6.58 -15.02
C GLY A 127 8.60 7.53 -15.08
N PHE A 128 7.50 7.19 -14.40
CA PHE A 128 6.25 7.96 -14.39
C PHE A 128 5.91 8.58 -13.03
N MET A 129 6.83 8.51 -12.07
CA MET A 129 6.54 8.95 -10.69
C MET A 129 6.15 10.42 -10.58
N ASP A 130 6.77 11.30 -11.37
CA ASP A 130 6.43 12.74 -11.38
C ASP A 130 5.01 12.98 -11.89
N GLU A 131 4.61 12.27 -12.94
CA GLU A 131 3.27 12.36 -13.48
C GLU A 131 2.22 11.75 -12.54
N LEU A 132 2.54 10.62 -11.92
CA LEU A 132 1.67 9.99 -10.92
C LEU A 132 1.52 10.88 -9.68
N ALA A 133 2.59 11.51 -9.21
CA ALA A 133 2.52 12.48 -8.12
C ALA A 133 1.65 13.69 -8.47
N ALA A 134 1.75 14.20 -9.71
CA ALA A 134 0.90 15.30 -10.18
C ALA A 134 -0.58 14.90 -10.26
N ILE A 135 -0.89 13.66 -10.66
CA ILE A 135 -2.27 13.12 -10.67
C ILE A 135 -2.81 13.04 -9.23
N VAL A 136 -2.02 12.45 -8.32
CA VAL A 136 -2.43 12.29 -6.91
C VAL A 136 -2.63 13.65 -6.25
N GLY A 137 -1.72 14.61 -6.48
CA GLY A 137 -1.81 15.95 -5.91
C GLY A 137 -3.06 16.74 -6.29
N ARG A 138 -3.70 16.40 -7.43
CA ARG A 138 -5.00 17.00 -7.81
C ARG A 138 -6.17 16.41 -7.04
N VAL A 139 -6.06 15.17 -6.58
CA VAL A 139 -7.14 14.44 -5.90
C VAL A 139 -7.01 14.53 -4.38
N MET A 140 -5.77 14.58 -3.90
CA MET A 140 -5.43 14.66 -2.48
C MET A 140 -4.59 15.92 -2.25
N PRO A 141 -5.08 16.91 -1.48
CA PRO A 141 -4.32 18.14 -1.18
C PRO A 141 -3.02 17.84 -0.42
N GLU A 142 -3.02 16.80 0.41
CA GLU A 142 -1.85 16.31 1.13
C GLU A 142 -1.46 14.92 0.60
N ILE A 143 -0.39 14.88 -0.19
CA ILE A 143 0.17 13.61 -0.69
C ILE A 143 0.92 12.93 0.45
N PRO A 144 0.63 11.65 0.76
CA PRO A 144 1.39 10.92 1.76
C PRO A 144 2.88 10.94 1.44
N SER A 145 3.72 11.29 2.42
CA SER A 145 5.17 11.44 2.23
C SER A 145 5.84 10.17 1.69
N ASP A 146 5.34 9.01 2.08
CA ASP A 146 5.84 7.72 1.64
C ASP A 146 5.46 7.37 0.18
N PHE A 147 4.42 8.00 -0.39
CA PHE A 147 4.17 7.94 -1.83
C PHE A 147 5.29 8.62 -2.61
N LEU A 148 5.76 9.77 -2.13
CA LEU A 148 6.86 10.51 -2.74
C LEU A 148 8.22 9.83 -2.55
N GLN A 149 8.41 9.10 -1.44
CA GLN A 149 9.64 8.37 -1.14
C GLN A 149 9.90 7.19 -2.08
N THR A 150 8.87 6.68 -2.74
CA THR A 150 9.04 5.65 -3.80
C THR A 150 9.88 6.18 -4.97
N LYS A 151 9.99 7.51 -5.12
CA LYS A 151 10.83 8.16 -6.13
C LYS A 151 12.33 8.08 -5.82
N ASN A 152 12.70 8.04 -4.53
CA ASN A 152 14.11 8.02 -4.11
C ASN A 152 14.27 7.20 -2.82
N PRO A 153 14.67 5.92 -2.91
CA PRO A 153 14.73 5.06 -1.72
C PRO A 153 15.71 5.51 -0.63
N ARG A 154 16.55 6.54 -0.87
CA ARG A 154 17.55 7.02 0.11
C ARG A 154 17.99 8.47 -0.13
N PRO A 155 17.19 9.50 0.14
CA PRO A 155 17.71 10.88 0.08
C PRO A 155 18.67 11.21 1.23
N THR A 156 18.48 10.63 2.44
CA THR A 156 19.23 11.00 3.64
C THR A 156 20.64 10.41 3.72
N ARG A 157 20.88 9.21 3.17
CA ARG A 157 22.21 8.57 3.29
C ARG A 157 23.22 9.02 2.23
N GLN A 158 22.82 9.74 1.19
CA GLN A 158 23.75 10.29 0.21
C GLN A 158 24.24 11.69 0.58
N ASN A 159 23.45 12.48 1.30
CA ASN A 159 23.89 13.78 1.83
C ASN A 159 24.88 13.61 3.00
N ASP A 160 24.64 12.64 3.89
CA ASP A 160 25.54 12.40 5.03
C ASP A 160 26.95 11.95 4.62
N LYS A 161 27.10 11.41 3.39
CA LYS A 161 28.42 11.02 2.84
C LYS A 161 29.12 12.14 2.06
N GLN A 162 28.47 13.27 1.81
CA GLN A 162 29.05 14.41 1.09
C GLN A 162 29.57 15.52 2.03
N LEU A 163 29.17 15.47 3.30
CA LEU A 163 29.70 16.37 4.32
C LEU A 163 30.95 15.73 4.93
N ASN A 164 32.04 16.48 5.00
CA ASN A 164 33.21 16.04 5.76
C ASN A 164 32.96 16.31 7.25
N GLU A 165 33.67 15.63 8.15
CA GLU A 165 33.46 15.70 9.62
C GLU A 165 33.48 17.13 10.18
N GLY A 166 34.11 18.08 9.49
CA GLY A 166 34.13 19.49 9.90
C GLY A 166 32.86 20.26 9.54
N GLU A 167 32.19 19.88 8.46
CA GLU A 167 30.94 20.49 8.01
C GLU A 167 29.74 19.98 8.81
N GLU A 168 29.76 18.73 9.24
CA GLU A 168 28.75 18.17 10.15
C GLU A 168 28.77 18.91 11.52
N GLN A 169 29.95 19.12 12.11
CA GLN A 169 30.08 19.86 13.36
C GLN A 169 29.65 21.32 13.24
N GLN A 170 29.88 21.97 12.12
CA GLN A 170 29.39 23.33 11.89
C GLN A 170 27.88 23.38 11.77
N LEU A 171 27.26 22.44 11.09
CA LEU A 171 25.82 22.34 10.92
C LEU A 171 25.10 22.09 12.28
N GLU A 172 25.62 21.18 13.09
CA GLU A 172 25.11 20.92 14.44
C GLU A 172 25.22 22.15 15.36
N ASN A 173 26.35 22.87 15.28
CA ASN A 173 26.53 24.08 16.07
C ASN A 173 25.59 25.22 15.65
N GLU A 174 25.29 25.36 14.37
CA GLU A 174 24.32 26.34 13.86
C GLU A 174 22.88 25.98 14.25
N GLN A 175 22.51 24.72 14.17
CA GLN A 175 21.18 24.23 14.60
C GLN A 175 20.97 24.42 16.11
N GLN A 176 21.99 24.17 16.94
CA GLN A 176 21.93 24.44 18.37
C GLN A 176 21.80 25.91 18.68
N LYS A 177 22.45 26.80 17.96
CA LYS A 177 22.32 28.26 18.12
C LYS A 177 20.91 28.72 17.78
N GLN A 178 20.32 28.22 16.69
CA GLN A 178 18.96 28.57 16.29
C GLN A 178 17.90 28.05 17.28
N SER A 179 18.08 26.85 17.84
CA SER A 179 17.15 26.31 18.84
C SER A 179 17.18 27.05 20.17
N ASN A 180 18.33 27.61 20.57
CA ASN A 180 18.48 28.39 21.82
C ASN A 180 17.99 29.84 21.71
N ASP A 181 17.87 30.40 20.52
CA ASP A 181 17.40 31.78 20.28
C ASP A 181 15.86 31.89 20.33
N HIS A 182 15.14 30.78 20.25
CA HIS A 182 13.67 30.72 20.38
C HIS A 182 13.17 30.53 21.83
N MET A 183 14.08 30.47 22.83
CA MET A 183 13.73 30.28 24.25
C MET A 183 14.01 31.53 25.13
N LYS A 184 14.09 32.71 24.53
CA LYS A 184 14.15 33.98 25.31
C LYS A 184 12.94 34.87 25.08
#